data_ccdbdcde027cc600418c0656377f50f0
#
_entry.id   ccdbdcde027cc600418c0656377f50f0
#
_cell.length_a   1.000
_cell.length_b   1.000
_cell.length_c   1.000
_cell.angle_alpha   90.00
_cell.angle_beta   90.00
_cell.angle_gamma   90.00
#
_symmetry.space_group_name_H-M   'P 1'
#
loop_
_entity.id
_entity.type
_entity.pdbx_description
1 polymer ?
#
loop_
_entity_poly.entity_id
_entity_poly.type
_entity_poly.pdbx_seq_one_letter_code
_entity_poly.pdbx_strand_id
1 'polypeptide(L)'
;MFYGIDKSRFKENKRAVPDKNMGPLIKTQMTRCIHCTRCVRFATEIAGVPEIGAVGRGEDMQITTYLEQSVQSELSGNVIDLCPVGALTSKPYVFEARPWELKKTETIDVMDAVGSNIRVDTYDWEVKRVLPIINEDINEEWISDKTRYACDGLLNQRLDLSLIHISEPTRPRL
;
A
#
# COMPACT_ATOMS: atom_id res chain seq x y z
N MET A 1 22.96 -25.12 4.18
CA MET A 1 23.19 -23.83 4.85
C MET A 1 24.62 -23.78 5.33
N PHE A 2 25.35 -22.72 4.97
CA PHE A 2 26.76 -22.58 5.35
C PHE A 2 26.95 -22.08 6.78
N TYR A 3 25.96 -21.42 7.38
CA TYR A 3 26.15 -20.67 8.61
C TYR A 3 25.16 -20.96 9.73
N GLY A 4 24.40 -22.01 9.68
CA GLY A 4 23.47 -22.32 10.75
C GLY A 4 22.45 -23.40 10.45
N ILE A 5 21.58 -23.61 11.43
CA ILE A 5 20.47 -24.55 11.40
C ILE A 5 19.22 -23.79 11.02
N ASP A 6 18.44 -24.31 10.09
CA ASP A 6 17.19 -23.71 9.60
C ASP A 6 15.96 -23.98 10.49
N LYS A 7 16.12 -24.77 11.53
CA LYS A 7 15.04 -25.22 12.40
C LYS A 7 15.26 -24.81 13.86
N SER A 8 14.18 -24.47 14.53
CA SER A 8 14.19 -24.28 15.99
C SER A 8 14.55 -25.58 16.69
N ARG A 9 15.32 -25.48 17.78
CA ARG A 9 15.62 -26.60 18.68
C ARG A 9 14.41 -26.97 19.55
N PHE A 10 13.49 -26.04 19.75
CA PHE A 10 12.29 -26.27 20.56
C PHE A 10 11.23 -26.98 19.74
N LYS A 11 10.67 -28.03 20.31
CA LYS A 11 9.52 -28.78 19.81
C LYS A 11 8.24 -28.21 20.44
N GLU A 12 7.89 -27.01 20.07
CA GLU A 12 6.67 -26.35 20.52
C GLU A 12 5.64 -26.29 19.39
N ASN A 13 4.37 -26.16 19.74
CA ASN A 13 3.34 -25.87 18.76
C ASN A 13 3.55 -24.44 18.24
N LYS A 14 3.80 -24.31 16.95
CA LYS A 14 3.99 -22.99 16.32
C LYS A 14 2.68 -22.51 15.75
N ARG A 15 2.30 -21.31 16.14
CA ARG A 15 1.11 -20.65 15.65
C ARG A 15 1.16 -20.54 14.12
N ALA A 16 0.14 -21.04 13.45
CA ALA A 16 -0.11 -20.85 12.04
C ALA A 16 -1.48 -20.19 11.86
N VAL A 17 -1.53 -19.07 11.19
CA VAL A 17 -2.75 -18.31 10.93
C VAL A 17 -2.96 -18.25 9.42
N PRO A 18 -4.17 -18.62 8.94
CA PRO A 18 -4.50 -18.52 7.53
C PRO A 18 -4.48 -17.05 7.09
N ASP A 19 -4.00 -16.83 5.87
CA ASP A 19 -4.03 -15.51 5.27
C ASP A 19 -5.47 -15.06 5.00
N LYS A 20 -5.70 -13.75 5.14
CA LYS A 20 -7.01 -13.13 4.97
C LYS A 20 -7.07 -12.36 3.67
N ASN A 21 -8.25 -12.30 3.07
CA ASN A 21 -8.48 -11.44 1.93
C ASN A 21 -8.83 -10.02 2.42
N MET A 22 -7.88 -9.09 2.28
CA MET A 22 -8.09 -7.67 2.61
C MET A 22 -8.24 -6.77 1.37
N GLY A 23 -8.63 -7.36 0.24
CA GLY A 23 -8.89 -6.62 -0.98
C GLY A 23 -7.76 -6.73 -2.04
N PRO A 24 -7.86 -5.94 -3.11
CA PRO A 24 -6.95 -6.05 -4.26
C PRO A 24 -5.55 -5.47 -3.98
N LEU A 25 -5.42 -4.53 -3.04
CA LEU A 25 -4.20 -3.76 -2.81
C LEU A 25 -3.29 -4.39 -1.75
N ILE A 26 -3.87 -5.08 -0.76
CA ILE A 26 -3.17 -5.57 0.41
C ILE A 26 -2.96 -7.08 0.30
N LYS A 27 -1.70 -7.51 0.35
CA LYS A 27 -1.32 -8.91 0.54
C LYS A 27 -1.10 -9.17 2.02
N THR A 28 -1.70 -10.24 2.51
CA THR A 28 -1.58 -10.63 3.91
C THR A 28 -0.63 -11.80 4.09
N GLN A 29 0.04 -11.83 5.22
CA GLN A 29 0.83 -12.95 5.71
C GLN A 29 0.70 -13.00 7.23
N MET A 30 -0.48 -13.44 7.68
CA MET A 30 -0.96 -13.24 9.04
C MET A 30 -0.16 -14.00 10.11
N THR A 31 0.58 -15.02 9.72
CA THR A 31 1.54 -15.69 10.63
C THR A 31 2.62 -14.74 11.17
N ARG A 32 2.93 -13.66 10.43
CA ARG A 32 3.89 -12.63 10.85
C ARG A 32 3.31 -11.58 11.79
N CYS A 33 2.00 -11.56 11.98
CA CYS A 33 1.32 -10.53 12.78
C CYS A 33 1.71 -10.62 14.26
N ILE A 34 2.12 -9.50 14.85
CA ILE A 34 2.48 -9.36 16.27
C ILE A 34 1.36 -8.74 17.12
N HIS A 35 0.17 -8.61 16.58
CA HIS A 35 -1.03 -8.04 17.24
C HIS A 35 -0.82 -6.63 17.82
N CYS A 36 -0.02 -5.80 17.16
CA CYS A 36 0.23 -4.43 17.59
C CYS A 36 -0.99 -3.49 17.45
N THR A 37 -2.03 -3.94 16.76
CA THR A 37 -3.31 -3.25 16.53
C THR A 37 -3.23 -1.90 15.80
N ARG A 38 -2.08 -1.52 15.26
CA ARG A 38 -1.92 -0.25 14.52
C ARG A 38 -2.87 -0.14 13.33
N CYS A 39 -3.05 -1.22 12.55
CA CYS A 39 -3.99 -1.26 11.42
C CYS A 39 -5.45 -1.09 11.88
N VAL A 40 -5.83 -1.69 13.01
CA VAL A 40 -7.18 -1.56 13.57
C VAL A 40 -7.43 -0.13 14.03
N ARG A 41 -6.49 0.45 14.79
CA ARG A 41 -6.61 1.85 15.26
C ARG A 41 -6.62 2.84 14.11
N PHE A 42 -5.79 2.64 13.11
CA PHE A 42 -5.82 3.48 11.91
C PHE A 42 -7.19 3.44 11.24
N ALA A 43 -7.74 2.25 11.01
CA ALA A 43 -9.03 2.10 10.36
C ALA A 43 -10.16 2.80 11.14
N THR A 44 -10.14 2.72 12.48
CA THR A 44 -11.20 3.29 13.34
C THR A 44 -11.00 4.77 13.65
N GLU A 45 -9.76 5.21 13.94
CA GLU A 45 -9.48 6.55 14.47
C GLU A 45 -9.15 7.55 13.37
N ILE A 46 -8.46 7.12 12.32
CA ILE A 46 -7.99 7.99 11.21
C ILE A 46 -8.90 7.86 9.99
N ALA A 47 -9.06 6.64 9.46
CA ALA A 47 -9.91 6.42 8.29
C ALA A 47 -11.42 6.50 8.60
N GLY A 48 -11.80 6.36 9.87
CA GLY A 48 -13.21 6.44 10.29
C GLY A 48 -14.08 5.26 9.83
N VAL A 49 -13.47 4.18 9.31
CA VAL A 49 -14.16 3.02 8.76
C VAL A 49 -13.68 1.76 9.48
N PRO A 50 -14.43 1.19 10.42
CA PRO A 50 -14.00 0.07 11.26
C PRO A 50 -14.11 -1.28 10.52
N GLU A 51 -13.45 -1.40 9.36
CA GLU A 51 -13.47 -2.62 8.55
C GLU A 51 -12.49 -3.69 9.04
N ILE A 52 -11.45 -3.30 9.78
CA ILE A 52 -10.44 -4.19 10.33
C ILE A 52 -10.64 -4.30 11.83
N GLY A 53 -10.69 -5.51 12.34
CA GLY A 53 -10.87 -5.77 13.75
C GLY A 53 -9.98 -6.90 14.28
N ALA A 54 -10.00 -7.08 15.60
CA ALA A 54 -9.33 -8.18 16.28
C ALA A 54 -10.39 -9.17 16.81
N VAL A 55 -10.22 -10.44 16.51
CA VAL A 55 -11.09 -11.53 16.95
C VAL A 55 -10.29 -12.50 17.80
N GLY A 56 -10.90 -13.01 18.86
CA GLY A 56 -10.22 -13.90 19.81
C GLY A 56 -9.42 -13.15 20.87
N ARG A 57 -8.66 -13.89 21.65
CA ARG A 57 -7.78 -13.34 22.70
C ARG A 57 -6.57 -14.24 22.91
N GLY A 58 -5.52 -13.70 23.52
CA GLY A 58 -4.29 -14.42 23.79
C GLY A 58 -3.62 -14.93 22.53
N GLU A 59 -3.21 -16.17 22.52
CA GLU A 59 -2.54 -16.82 21.39
C GLU A 59 -3.44 -16.96 20.15
N ASP A 60 -4.74 -17.07 20.35
CA ASP A 60 -5.72 -17.26 19.29
C ASP A 60 -6.24 -15.93 18.70
N MET A 61 -5.74 -14.78 19.19
CA MET A 61 -6.13 -13.49 18.63
C MET A 61 -5.69 -13.38 17.17
N GLN A 62 -6.60 -12.93 16.31
CA GLN A 62 -6.36 -12.73 14.89
C GLN A 62 -6.88 -11.36 14.47
N ILE A 63 -6.11 -10.69 13.62
CA ILE A 63 -6.58 -9.51 12.91
C ILE A 63 -7.28 -9.96 11.64
N THR A 64 -8.50 -9.52 11.44
CA THR A 64 -9.33 -9.89 10.29
C THR A 64 -10.28 -8.77 9.93
N THR A 65 -10.91 -8.87 8.77
CA THR A 65 -12.00 -8.00 8.35
C THR A 65 -13.35 -8.59 8.78
N TYR A 66 -14.37 -7.72 8.87
CA TYR A 66 -15.71 -8.16 9.19
C TYR A 66 -16.24 -9.07 8.08
N LEU A 67 -16.69 -10.28 8.45
CA LEU A 67 -17.21 -11.31 7.54
C LEU A 67 -16.33 -11.57 6.30
N GLU A 68 -14.99 -11.44 6.46
CA GLU A 68 -14.03 -11.63 5.36
C GLU A 68 -14.27 -10.71 4.14
N GLN A 69 -14.95 -9.59 4.33
CA GLN A 69 -15.12 -8.57 3.30
C GLN A 69 -13.78 -7.88 3.00
N SER A 70 -13.61 -7.48 1.76
CA SER A 70 -12.44 -6.67 1.39
C SER A 70 -12.53 -5.28 2.02
N VAL A 71 -11.38 -4.73 2.41
CA VAL A 71 -11.27 -3.34 2.85
C VAL A 71 -11.58 -2.43 1.67
N GLN A 72 -12.52 -1.50 1.85
CA GLN A 72 -13.00 -0.60 0.80
C GLN A 72 -12.61 0.87 1.04
N SER A 73 -12.01 1.16 2.20
CA SER A 73 -11.54 2.50 2.51
C SER A 73 -10.52 2.99 1.47
N GLU A 74 -10.69 4.23 1.00
CA GLU A 74 -9.76 4.89 0.07
C GLU A 74 -8.38 5.20 0.70
N LEU A 75 -8.23 4.95 1.98
CA LEU A 75 -6.98 5.08 2.73
C LEU A 75 -6.36 3.71 3.08
N SER A 76 -6.88 2.63 2.51
CA SER A 76 -6.53 1.26 2.89
C SER A 76 -5.03 0.96 2.73
N GLY A 77 -4.36 1.55 1.75
CA GLY A 77 -2.93 1.36 1.51
C GLY A 77 -2.02 1.83 2.64
N ASN A 78 -2.47 2.73 3.51
CA ASN A 78 -1.64 3.23 4.62
C ASN A 78 -1.37 2.16 5.69
N VAL A 79 -2.22 1.15 5.82
CA VAL A 79 -1.98 0.06 6.78
C VAL A 79 -0.73 -0.77 6.41
N ILE A 80 -0.30 -0.71 5.15
CA ILE A 80 0.92 -1.35 4.67
C ILE A 80 2.16 -0.69 5.31
N ASP A 81 2.18 0.64 5.31
CA ASP A 81 3.29 1.42 5.87
C ASP A 81 3.31 1.32 7.40
N LEU A 82 2.14 1.23 8.03
CA LEU A 82 2.01 1.08 9.48
C LEU A 82 2.42 -0.30 10.00
N CYS A 83 2.39 -1.34 9.16
CA CYS A 83 2.68 -2.70 9.59
C CYS A 83 4.19 -2.93 9.78
N PRO A 84 4.70 -3.09 11.02
CA PRO A 84 6.14 -3.14 11.29
C PRO A 84 6.79 -4.47 10.90
N VAL A 85 6.01 -5.49 10.60
CA VAL A 85 6.50 -6.89 10.45
C VAL A 85 6.23 -7.50 9.07
N GLY A 86 5.66 -6.75 8.14
CA GLY A 86 5.32 -7.26 6.81
C GLY A 86 4.22 -8.32 6.81
N ALA A 87 3.34 -8.28 7.82
CA ALA A 87 2.10 -9.05 7.80
C ALA A 87 1.11 -8.51 6.78
N LEU A 88 1.15 -7.20 6.55
CA LEU A 88 0.42 -6.50 5.49
C LEU A 88 1.44 -5.88 4.53
N THR A 89 1.32 -6.18 3.26
CA THR A 89 2.24 -5.70 2.22
C THR A 89 1.47 -5.30 0.96
N SER A 90 2.08 -4.45 0.15
CA SER A 90 1.48 -4.04 -1.13
C SER A 90 1.50 -5.20 -2.12
N LYS A 91 0.32 -5.62 -2.61
CA LYS A 91 0.22 -6.69 -3.62
C LYS A 91 1.00 -6.37 -4.90
N PRO A 92 0.88 -5.16 -5.47
CA PRO A 92 1.60 -4.82 -6.70
C PRO A 92 3.12 -4.79 -6.56
N TYR A 93 3.61 -4.45 -5.37
CA TYR A 93 5.05 -4.23 -5.16
C TYR A 93 5.79 -5.40 -4.52
N VAL A 94 5.09 -6.29 -3.81
CA VAL A 94 5.76 -7.34 -3.03
C VAL A 94 6.62 -8.24 -3.93
N PHE A 95 7.91 -8.40 -3.59
CA PHE A 95 8.94 -9.17 -4.33
C PHE A 95 9.42 -8.58 -5.67
N GLU A 96 9.00 -7.36 -6.05
CA GLU A 96 9.41 -6.72 -7.29
C GLU A 96 10.83 -6.15 -7.23
N ALA A 97 11.18 -5.46 -6.15
CA ALA A 97 12.50 -4.85 -5.98
C ALA A 97 12.90 -4.73 -4.52
N ARG A 98 14.21 -4.55 -4.28
CA ARG A 98 14.75 -4.28 -2.96
C ARG A 98 14.83 -2.77 -2.69
N PRO A 99 14.61 -2.30 -1.45
CA PRO A 99 14.61 -0.86 -1.14
C PRO A 99 15.90 -0.11 -1.49
N TRP A 100 17.03 -0.80 -1.51
CA TRP A 100 18.34 -0.21 -1.84
C TRP A 100 18.61 -0.12 -3.34
N GLU A 101 17.85 -0.83 -4.16
CA GLU A 101 17.94 -0.78 -5.63
C GLU A 101 17.16 0.39 -6.21
N LEU A 102 16.26 0.97 -5.41
CA LEU A 102 15.34 2.01 -5.84
C LEU A 102 15.96 3.39 -5.82
N LYS A 103 15.76 4.15 -6.89
CA LYS A 103 16.01 5.58 -6.92
C LYS A 103 14.82 6.32 -6.29
N LYS A 104 15.08 7.11 -5.28
CA LYS A 104 14.09 7.85 -4.51
C LYS A 104 14.02 9.29 -4.99
N THR A 105 12.83 9.77 -5.34
CA THR A 105 12.58 11.14 -5.76
C THR A 105 11.41 11.71 -4.97
N GLU A 106 11.64 12.81 -4.29
CA GLU A 106 10.61 13.54 -3.55
C GLU A 106 9.90 14.51 -4.49
N THR A 107 8.57 14.54 -4.41
CA THR A 107 7.73 15.39 -5.26
C THR A 107 6.36 15.62 -4.61
N ILE A 108 5.51 16.35 -5.30
CA ILE A 108 4.12 16.60 -4.93
C ILE A 108 3.22 15.80 -5.86
N ASP A 109 2.16 15.21 -5.34
CA ASP A 109 1.17 14.50 -6.13
C ASP A 109 0.36 15.49 -7.00
N VAL A 110 0.33 15.21 -8.29
CA VAL A 110 -0.44 15.97 -9.29
C VAL A 110 -1.70 15.23 -9.74
N MET A 111 -1.90 14.00 -9.26
CA MET A 111 -3.04 13.15 -9.63
C MET A 111 -4.23 13.36 -8.69
N ASP A 112 -4.01 14.03 -7.57
CA ASP A 112 -5.01 14.37 -6.56
C ASP A 112 -5.02 15.89 -6.30
N ALA A 113 -6.19 16.44 -5.99
CA ALA A 113 -6.36 17.86 -5.68
C ALA A 113 -5.79 18.28 -4.32
N VAL A 114 -5.49 17.32 -3.44
CA VAL A 114 -4.88 17.58 -2.12
C VAL A 114 -3.46 18.10 -2.25
N GLY A 115 -2.71 17.67 -3.27
CA GLY A 115 -1.31 18.04 -3.44
C GLY A 115 -0.39 17.41 -2.39
N SER A 116 -0.66 16.15 -2.05
CA SER A 116 0.09 15.42 -1.03
C SER A 116 1.57 15.34 -1.35
N ASN A 117 2.41 15.46 -0.33
CA ASN A 117 3.85 15.28 -0.45
C ASN A 117 4.17 13.80 -0.52
N ILE A 118 4.84 13.39 -1.59
CA ILE A 118 5.12 11.99 -1.88
C ILE A 118 6.57 11.75 -2.24
N ARG A 119 7.01 10.53 -2.01
CA ARG A 119 8.26 9.97 -2.51
C ARG A 119 7.95 8.90 -3.53
N VAL A 120 8.43 9.12 -4.74
CA VAL A 120 8.33 8.16 -5.84
C VAL A 120 9.61 7.33 -5.89
N ASP A 121 9.47 6.03 -5.73
CA ASP A 121 10.56 5.07 -5.80
C ASP A 121 10.53 4.37 -7.17
N THR A 122 11.59 4.57 -7.97
CA THR A 122 11.71 4.03 -9.32
C THR A 122 12.84 3.00 -9.42
N TYR A 123 12.65 2.01 -10.29
CA TYR A 123 13.69 1.09 -10.73
C TYR A 123 13.76 1.13 -12.25
N ASP A 124 14.94 1.42 -12.79
CA ASP A 124 15.12 1.76 -14.20
C ASP A 124 14.20 2.92 -14.61
N TRP A 125 13.29 2.71 -15.53
CA TRP A 125 12.34 3.70 -16.06
C TRP A 125 10.91 3.49 -15.53
N GLU A 126 10.73 2.62 -14.54
CA GLU A 126 9.43 2.23 -14.04
C GLU A 126 9.24 2.70 -12.60
N VAL A 127 8.06 3.25 -12.31
CA VAL A 127 7.63 3.57 -10.95
C VAL A 127 7.22 2.27 -10.26
N LYS A 128 7.91 1.93 -9.16
CA LYS A 128 7.63 0.70 -8.41
C LYS A 128 6.71 0.93 -7.22
N ARG A 129 6.83 2.08 -6.57
CA ARG A 129 5.93 2.44 -5.46
C ARG A 129 5.93 3.94 -5.20
N VAL A 130 4.84 4.40 -4.59
CA VAL A 130 4.69 5.76 -4.07
C VAL A 130 4.46 5.66 -2.56
N LEU A 131 5.18 6.48 -1.79
CA LEU A 131 5.11 6.53 -0.34
C LEU A 131 4.84 7.97 0.12
N PRO A 132 4.14 8.18 1.25
CA PRO A 132 3.93 9.51 1.80
C PRO A 132 5.23 10.09 2.35
N ILE A 133 5.32 11.43 2.29
CA ILE A 133 6.27 12.23 3.06
C ILE A 133 5.46 13.04 4.05
N ILE A 134 5.94 13.12 5.28
CA ILE A 134 5.28 13.83 6.37
C ILE A 134 5.19 15.32 6.03
N ASN A 135 3.99 15.85 6.02
CA ASN A 135 3.69 17.27 5.96
C ASN A 135 2.43 17.55 6.77
N GLU A 136 2.62 18.10 7.96
CA GLU A 136 1.57 18.34 8.94
C GLU A 136 0.47 19.32 8.44
N ASP A 137 0.81 20.19 7.49
CA ASP A 137 -0.13 21.19 6.98
C ASP A 137 -1.02 20.66 5.83
N ILE A 138 -0.65 19.57 5.18
CA ILE A 138 -1.31 19.10 3.95
C ILE A 138 -1.83 17.67 4.07
N ASN A 139 -0.96 16.71 4.24
CA ASN A 139 -1.31 15.28 4.20
C ASN A 139 -0.93 14.50 5.45
N GLU A 140 -0.35 15.17 6.47
CA GLU A 140 0.18 14.50 7.66
C GLU A 140 1.11 13.34 7.26
N GLU A 141 0.80 12.12 7.65
CA GLU A 141 1.55 10.90 7.31
C GLU A 141 0.83 10.03 6.26
N TRP A 142 -0.29 10.51 5.71
CA TRP A 142 -1.21 9.69 4.94
C TRP A 142 -1.30 10.11 3.48
N ILE A 143 -1.58 9.14 2.61
CA ILE A 143 -1.94 9.37 1.21
C ILE A 143 -3.11 8.48 0.82
N SER A 144 -3.89 8.95 -0.15
CA SER A 144 -4.99 8.15 -0.70
C SER A 144 -4.47 6.97 -1.53
N ASP A 145 -5.29 5.94 -1.66
CA ASP A 145 -4.97 4.78 -2.52
C ASP A 145 -4.86 5.20 -3.98
N LYS A 146 -5.60 6.24 -4.40
CA LYS A 146 -5.47 6.86 -5.71
C LYS A 146 -4.05 7.40 -5.92
N THR A 147 -3.56 8.24 -5.02
CA THR A 147 -2.19 8.78 -5.05
C THR A 147 -1.14 7.67 -5.09
N ARG A 148 -1.37 6.60 -4.32
CA ARG A 148 -0.43 5.49 -4.19
C ARG A 148 -0.34 4.62 -5.43
N TYR A 149 -1.44 4.39 -6.14
CA TYR A 149 -1.53 3.39 -7.21
C TYR A 149 -1.87 3.94 -8.58
N ALA A 150 -2.25 5.21 -8.71
CA ALA A 150 -2.59 5.81 -10.00
C ALA A 150 -1.41 5.87 -11.00
N CYS A 151 -0.18 5.69 -10.51
CA CYS A 151 1.02 5.65 -11.35
C CYS A 151 0.99 4.51 -12.38
N ASP A 152 0.23 3.44 -12.16
CA ASP A 152 0.06 2.36 -13.13
C ASP A 152 -0.51 2.86 -14.46
N GLY A 153 -1.35 3.89 -14.42
CA GLY A 153 -1.91 4.53 -15.61
C GLY A 153 -0.87 5.24 -16.48
N LEU A 154 0.30 5.57 -15.94
CA LEU A 154 1.34 6.27 -16.72
C LEU A 154 1.96 5.39 -17.81
N LEU A 155 1.86 4.08 -17.67
CA LEU A 155 2.38 3.11 -18.64
C LEU A 155 1.32 2.71 -19.67
N ASN A 156 0.04 3.00 -19.42
CA ASN A 156 -1.07 2.53 -20.23
C ASN A 156 -1.82 3.70 -20.87
N GLN A 157 -1.94 3.70 -22.20
CA GLN A 157 -2.78 4.63 -22.98
C GLN A 157 -2.57 6.11 -22.63
N ARG A 158 -1.33 6.51 -22.33
CA ARG A 158 -1.00 7.89 -22.04
C ARG A 158 -1.21 8.74 -23.29
N LEU A 159 -1.88 9.89 -23.12
CA LEU A 159 -1.98 10.90 -24.18
C LEU A 159 -0.66 11.66 -24.28
N ASP A 160 0.08 11.48 -25.33
CA ASP A 160 1.35 12.15 -25.64
C ASP A 160 1.16 13.39 -26.54
N LEU A 161 -0.05 13.58 -27.08
CA LEU A 161 -0.43 14.77 -27.82
C LEU A 161 -1.42 15.61 -27.02
N SER A 162 -1.31 16.93 -27.14
CA SER A 162 -2.28 17.85 -26.57
C SER A 162 -3.68 17.56 -27.09
N LEU A 163 -4.67 17.59 -26.20
CA LEU A 163 -6.09 17.44 -26.56
C LEU A 163 -6.54 18.49 -27.59
N ILE A 164 -5.90 19.65 -27.63
CA ILE A 164 -6.13 20.70 -28.66
C ILE A 164 -5.84 20.16 -30.04
N HIS A 165 -4.79 19.37 -30.24
CA HIS A 165 -4.46 18.76 -31.53
C HIS A 165 -5.39 17.60 -31.91
N ILE A 166 -6.06 17.00 -30.94
CA ILE A 166 -6.95 15.86 -31.14
C ILE A 166 -8.41 16.34 -31.33
N SER A 167 -8.83 17.39 -30.62
CA SER A 167 -10.23 17.80 -30.51
C SER A 167 -10.59 19.06 -31.29
N GLU A 168 -9.64 19.87 -31.73
CA GLU A 168 -9.97 21.00 -32.60
C GLU A 168 -10.20 20.51 -34.01
N PRO A 169 -11.40 20.71 -34.55
CA PRO A 169 -11.63 20.53 -35.98
C PRO A 169 -10.72 21.53 -36.72
N THR A 170 -9.86 21.04 -37.57
CA THR A 170 -9.08 21.85 -38.48
C THR A 170 -10.03 22.79 -39.21
N ARG A 171 -10.10 24.05 -38.77
CA ARG A 171 -10.79 25.08 -39.54
C ARG A 171 -10.05 25.18 -40.86
N PRO A 172 -10.74 24.93 -42.02
CA PRO A 172 -10.10 25.19 -43.30
C PRO A 172 -9.71 26.67 -43.32
N ARG A 173 -8.43 26.96 -43.52
CA ARG A 173 -7.98 28.31 -43.79
C ARG A 173 -8.65 28.71 -45.13
N LEU A 174 -9.61 29.63 -45.08
CA LEU A 174 -10.11 30.37 -46.21
C LEU A 174 -9.01 31.25 -46.77
#